data_d7f7821ee4c9c6cf7f5d05937debece8
#
_entry.id   d7f7821ee4c9c6cf7f5d05937debece8
#
_cell.length_a   1.000
_cell.length_b   1.000
_cell.length_c   1.000
_cell.angle_alpha   90.00
_cell.angle_beta   90.00
_cell.angle_gamma   90.00
#
_symmetry.space_group_name_H-M   'P 1'
#
loop_
_entity.id
_entity.type
_entity.pdbx_description
1 polymer ?
#
loop_
_entity_poly.entity_id
_entity_poly.type
_entity_poly.pdbx_seq_one_letter_code
_entity_poly.pdbx_strand_id
1 'polypeptide(L)'
;AQLPPCVISKEAKRTNVTSWMERLWQTYYTGKASGARYVHAVQLEDQYRCHPGLIQFSNRWVYRDGGPIKGLLPLKTPDAVTEQRTYEGRMFDWTMKKDATTDDDILWPMAWLDVAHGTEDSQGHGYDNSSEADVVFDLVLRLIDIGYKATEIAVISPYLRQVNMIRVRLSRPGTKLVTILHDSLEVRVGSVDATQGLEFPCVIMSTVRTVHQALPFVKDLRRTNVSFTRAKAALFFIGHFEAICSRIHKSKDWEIRQASEAWHWLGHHLKTRQQVFGCTPHVIRSLVRSPEGGTQVDCD
;
A
#
# COMPACT_ATOMS: atom_id res chain seq x y z
N ALA A 1 -14.22 -0.43 3.00
CA ALA A 1 -14.26 -1.89 2.90
C ALA A 1 -13.28 -2.50 3.91
N GLN A 2 -13.81 -3.07 4.96
CA GLN A 2 -12.99 -3.76 5.97
C GLN A 2 -12.66 -5.17 5.49
N LEU A 3 -11.54 -5.72 5.96
CA LEU A 3 -11.21 -7.11 5.71
C LEU A 3 -12.19 -8.03 6.45
N PRO A 4 -12.61 -9.14 5.83
CA PRO A 4 -13.32 -10.19 6.54
C PRO A 4 -12.39 -10.80 7.60
N PRO A 5 -12.94 -11.38 8.67
CA PRO A 5 -12.14 -12.07 9.67
C PRO A 5 -11.36 -13.23 9.03
N CYS A 6 -10.15 -13.47 9.51
CA CYS A 6 -9.36 -14.61 9.08
C CYS A 6 -10.02 -15.89 9.63
N VAL A 7 -10.68 -16.65 8.75
CA VAL A 7 -11.31 -17.92 9.12
C VAL A 7 -10.28 -19.04 9.07
N ILE A 8 -9.85 -19.52 10.24
CA ILE A 8 -8.83 -20.59 10.37
C ILE A 8 -9.46 -21.98 10.24
N SER A 9 -10.65 -22.18 10.79
CA SER A 9 -11.34 -23.47 10.78
C SER A 9 -11.67 -23.93 9.35
N LYS A 10 -11.29 -25.18 9.01
CA LYS A 10 -11.62 -25.81 7.73
C LYS A 10 -13.13 -25.91 7.50
N GLU A 11 -13.88 -26.16 8.56
CA GLU A 11 -15.35 -26.30 8.52
C GLU A 11 -16.03 -24.95 8.29
N ALA A 12 -15.58 -23.91 8.97
CA ALA A 12 -16.08 -22.55 8.75
C ALA A 12 -15.76 -22.04 7.32
N LYS A 13 -14.62 -22.43 6.75
CA LYS A 13 -14.30 -22.14 5.32
C LYS A 13 -15.24 -22.88 4.39
N ARG A 14 -15.54 -24.16 4.66
CA ARG A 14 -16.44 -24.98 3.85
C ARG A 14 -17.88 -24.48 3.89
N THR A 15 -18.33 -23.96 5.00
CA THR A 15 -19.68 -23.42 5.20
C THR A 15 -19.80 -21.94 4.82
N ASN A 16 -18.74 -21.36 4.24
CA ASN A 16 -18.70 -19.95 3.80
C ASN A 16 -19.13 -18.97 4.91
N VAL A 17 -18.66 -19.19 6.13
CA VAL A 17 -18.97 -18.33 7.28
C VAL A 17 -18.34 -16.97 7.08
N THR A 18 -19.17 -15.96 6.87
CA THR A 18 -18.76 -14.55 6.78
C THR A 18 -18.85 -13.90 8.15
N SER A 19 -18.19 -12.74 8.31
CA SER A 19 -18.32 -11.96 9.54
C SER A 19 -19.77 -11.54 9.77
N TRP A 20 -20.13 -11.31 11.06
CA TRP A 20 -21.44 -10.76 11.41
C TRP A 20 -21.71 -9.44 10.69
N MET A 21 -20.75 -8.55 10.62
CA MET A 21 -20.88 -7.27 9.90
C MET A 21 -21.06 -7.45 8.39
N GLU A 22 -20.37 -8.40 7.79
CA GLU A 22 -20.54 -8.72 6.37
C GLU A 22 -21.91 -9.32 6.08
N ARG A 23 -22.43 -10.17 6.97
CA ARG A 23 -23.81 -10.69 6.88
C ARG A 23 -24.85 -9.59 7.01
N LEU A 24 -24.68 -8.68 7.97
CA LEU A 24 -25.54 -7.51 8.13
C LEU A 24 -25.54 -6.68 6.85
N TRP A 25 -24.37 -6.38 6.32
CA TRP A 25 -24.22 -5.63 5.08
C TRP A 25 -24.92 -6.34 3.91
N GLN A 26 -24.64 -7.63 3.69
CA GLN A 26 -25.26 -8.41 2.63
C GLN A 26 -26.78 -8.50 2.77
N THR A 27 -27.28 -8.64 4.00
CA THR A 27 -28.70 -8.80 4.28
C THR A 27 -29.49 -7.51 4.09
N TYR A 28 -28.97 -6.41 4.61
CA TYR A 28 -29.73 -5.16 4.69
C TYR A 28 -29.43 -4.18 3.57
N TYR A 29 -28.19 -4.08 3.12
CA TYR A 29 -27.83 -3.14 2.07
C TYR A 29 -28.16 -3.67 0.67
N THR A 30 -28.04 -4.97 0.44
CA THR A 30 -28.33 -5.57 -0.87
C THR A 30 -29.82 -5.84 -1.11
N GLY A 31 -30.68 -5.49 -0.16
CA GLY A 31 -32.13 -5.62 -0.28
C GLY A 31 -32.67 -7.05 -0.31
N LYS A 32 -31.87 -8.06 0.04
CA LYS A 32 -32.30 -9.47 0.04
C LYS A 32 -33.13 -9.86 1.25
N ALA A 33 -33.27 -9.00 2.26
CA ALA A 33 -34.15 -9.23 3.41
C ALA A 33 -35.51 -8.60 3.14
N SER A 34 -36.45 -9.38 2.70
CA SER A 34 -37.88 -8.99 2.71
C SER A 34 -38.30 -8.76 4.18
N GLY A 35 -38.45 -7.52 4.58
CA GLY A 35 -38.98 -7.19 5.92
C GLY A 35 -38.13 -6.25 6.80
N ALA A 36 -36.90 -5.96 6.46
CA ALA A 36 -36.05 -5.07 7.27
C ALA A 36 -36.33 -3.58 6.97
N ARG A 37 -37.48 -3.07 7.44
CA ARG A 37 -37.87 -1.67 7.28
C ARG A 37 -37.15 -0.69 8.22
N TYR A 38 -36.21 -1.15 9.05
CA TYR A 38 -35.65 -0.36 10.17
C TYR A 38 -34.14 -0.17 10.15
N VAL A 39 -33.43 -0.68 9.13
CA VAL A 39 -31.98 -0.48 9.04
C VAL A 39 -31.67 0.40 7.84
N HIS A 40 -31.24 1.63 8.11
CA HIS A 40 -30.70 2.54 7.11
C HIS A 40 -29.20 2.38 7.04
N ALA A 41 -28.66 2.01 5.89
CA ALA A 41 -27.22 2.02 5.64
C ALA A 41 -26.86 3.37 5.00
N VAL A 42 -25.94 4.09 5.63
CA VAL A 42 -25.41 5.35 5.12
C VAL A 42 -23.92 5.15 4.86
N GLN A 43 -23.47 5.49 3.66
CA GLN A 43 -22.05 5.57 3.34
C GLN A 43 -21.57 7.00 3.68
N LEU A 44 -20.46 7.09 4.42
CA LEU A 44 -19.74 8.32 4.56
C LEU A 44 -18.97 8.56 3.26
N GLU A 45 -19.23 9.67 2.58
CA GLU A 45 -18.62 9.97 1.27
C GLU A 45 -17.30 10.72 1.40
N ASP A 46 -17.15 11.55 2.43
CA ASP A 46 -15.92 12.29 2.68
C ASP A 46 -14.91 11.44 3.45
N GLN A 47 -13.68 11.42 2.98
CA GLN A 47 -12.55 10.80 3.66
C GLN A 47 -11.54 11.87 4.07
N TYR A 48 -11.05 11.79 5.31
CA TYR A 48 -10.13 12.76 5.91
C TYR A 48 -8.73 12.20 6.14
N ARG A 49 -8.46 10.99 5.64
CA ARG A 49 -7.20 10.28 5.92
C ARG A 49 -6.11 10.62 4.94
N CYS A 50 -6.32 10.33 3.66
CA CYS A 50 -5.26 10.28 2.69
C CYS A 50 -5.39 11.35 1.60
N HIS A 51 -4.25 11.64 0.96
CA HIS A 51 -4.20 12.45 -0.24
C HIS A 51 -5.12 11.87 -1.33
N PRO A 52 -5.82 12.70 -2.13
CA PRO A 52 -6.74 12.24 -3.16
C PRO A 52 -6.09 11.29 -4.18
N GLY A 53 -4.81 11.46 -4.50
CA GLY A 53 -4.07 10.53 -5.36
C GLY A 53 -3.99 9.11 -4.81
N LEU A 54 -3.91 8.93 -3.49
CA LEU A 54 -3.87 7.61 -2.86
C LEU A 54 -5.23 6.90 -2.89
N ILE A 55 -6.34 7.65 -2.80
CA ILE A 55 -7.69 7.06 -2.82
C ILE A 55 -8.18 6.73 -4.24
N GLN A 56 -7.56 7.25 -5.29
CA GLN A 56 -8.00 7.02 -6.68
C GLN A 56 -8.06 5.53 -7.05
N PHE A 57 -7.05 4.75 -6.64
CA PHE A 57 -7.06 3.30 -6.85
C PHE A 57 -8.30 2.67 -6.19
N SER A 58 -8.53 3.02 -4.93
CA SER A 58 -9.66 2.49 -4.15
C SER A 58 -11.00 2.91 -4.73
N ASN A 59 -11.13 4.16 -5.15
CA ASN A 59 -12.35 4.67 -5.80
C ASN A 59 -12.61 3.94 -7.12
N ARG A 60 -11.59 3.73 -7.93
CA ARG A 60 -11.75 3.06 -9.22
C ARG A 60 -12.11 1.59 -9.10
N TRP A 61 -11.55 0.88 -8.13
CA TRP A 61 -11.62 -0.58 -8.08
C TRP A 61 -12.47 -1.13 -6.93
N VAL A 62 -12.72 -0.36 -5.89
CA VAL A 62 -13.41 -0.81 -4.68
C VAL A 62 -14.68 0.01 -4.41
N TYR A 63 -14.54 1.34 -4.32
CA TYR A 63 -15.65 2.26 -4.01
C TYR A 63 -16.34 2.73 -5.30
N ARG A 64 -17.04 1.81 -5.94
CA ARG A 64 -17.76 2.09 -7.18
C ARG A 64 -18.98 1.18 -7.32
N ASP A 65 -19.94 1.59 -8.12
CA ASP A 65 -21.00 0.68 -8.54
C ASP A 65 -20.44 -0.48 -9.38
N GLY A 66 -20.85 -1.70 -9.07
CA GLY A 66 -20.28 -2.92 -9.67
C GLY A 66 -18.90 -3.33 -9.14
N GLY A 67 -18.39 -2.69 -8.09
CA GLY A 67 -17.20 -3.12 -7.37
C GLY A 67 -17.43 -4.38 -6.53
N PRO A 68 -16.40 -4.88 -5.80
CA PRO A 68 -16.48 -6.07 -4.97
C PRO A 68 -17.52 -5.95 -3.84
N ILE A 69 -17.90 -4.73 -3.49
CA ILE A 69 -18.98 -4.41 -2.54
C ILE A 69 -20.01 -3.57 -3.29
N LYS A 70 -21.19 -4.12 -3.51
CA LYS A 70 -22.26 -3.45 -4.25
C LYS A 70 -22.75 -2.20 -3.50
N GLY A 71 -23.09 -1.17 -4.26
CA GLY A 71 -23.72 0.04 -3.77
C GLY A 71 -22.78 1.03 -3.09
N LEU A 72 -21.46 0.85 -3.17
CA LEU A 72 -20.51 1.85 -2.70
C LEU A 72 -20.33 2.95 -3.76
N LEU A 73 -20.20 4.19 -3.28
CA LEU A 73 -19.86 5.37 -4.07
C LEU A 73 -18.40 5.76 -3.89
N PRO A 74 -17.79 6.43 -4.86
CA PRO A 74 -16.44 6.99 -4.73
C PRO A 74 -16.33 7.94 -3.53
N LEU A 75 -15.22 7.85 -2.80
CA LEU A 75 -14.93 8.73 -1.68
C LEU A 75 -14.32 10.05 -2.17
N LYS A 76 -14.68 11.14 -1.49
CA LYS A 76 -14.16 12.49 -1.75
C LYS A 76 -13.13 12.86 -0.68
N THR A 77 -12.10 13.60 -1.07
CA THR A 77 -11.14 14.19 -0.12
C THR A 77 -11.39 15.70 -0.07
N PRO A 78 -11.74 16.29 1.10
CA PRO A 78 -11.89 17.73 1.23
C PRO A 78 -10.59 18.49 0.90
N ASP A 79 -10.71 19.71 0.38
CA ASP A 79 -9.57 20.54 -0.06
C ASP A 79 -8.56 20.77 1.08
N ALA A 80 -9.02 21.10 2.27
CA ALA A 80 -8.15 21.28 3.43
C ALA A 80 -7.30 20.02 3.76
N VAL A 81 -7.86 18.82 3.56
CA VAL A 81 -7.13 17.56 3.73
C VAL A 81 -6.12 17.39 2.58
N THR A 82 -6.52 17.74 1.36
CA THR A 82 -5.64 17.69 0.18
C THR A 82 -4.42 18.57 0.38
N GLU A 83 -4.60 19.81 0.79
CA GLU A 83 -3.52 20.75 1.07
C GLU A 83 -2.58 20.24 2.18
N GLN A 84 -3.14 19.76 3.28
CA GLN A 84 -2.36 19.19 4.38
C GLN A 84 -1.53 18.00 3.93
N ARG A 85 -2.11 17.04 3.20
CA ARG A 85 -1.40 15.84 2.74
C ARG A 85 -0.36 16.15 1.67
N THR A 86 -0.63 17.12 0.80
CA THR A 86 0.33 17.62 -0.18
C THR A 86 1.53 18.25 0.54
N TYR A 87 1.29 19.04 1.59
CA TYR A 87 2.37 19.59 2.41
C TYR A 87 3.19 18.50 3.12
N GLU A 88 2.53 17.50 3.73
CA GLU A 88 3.20 16.37 4.38
C GLU A 88 4.04 15.54 3.37
N GLY A 89 3.58 15.42 2.12
CA GLY A 89 4.28 14.70 1.04
C GLY A 89 5.30 15.52 0.25
N ARG A 90 5.44 16.82 0.48
CA ARG A 90 6.33 17.74 -0.30
C ARG A 90 7.81 17.39 -0.27
N MET A 91 8.23 16.59 0.70
CA MET A 91 9.60 16.12 0.83
C MET A 91 10.02 15.14 -0.28
N PHE A 92 9.08 14.73 -1.12
CA PHE A 92 9.33 13.81 -2.22
C PHE A 92 9.34 14.57 -3.54
N ASP A 93 10.43 14.47 -4.27
CA ASP A 93 10.67 15.24 -5.51
C ASP A 93 9.61 14.96 -6.60
N TRP A 94 9.03 13.74 -6.62
CA TRP A 94 7.98 13.39 -7.58
C TRP A 94 6.64 14.08 -7.32
N THR A 95 6.39 14.57 -6.10
CA THR A 95 5.15 15.28 -5.79
C THR A 95 5.14 16.71 -6.33
N MET A 96 6.31 17.20 -6.74
CA MET A 96 6.52 18.59 -7.18
C MET A 96 6.53 18.76 -8.72
N LYS A 97 6.49 17.69 -9.50
CA LYS A 97 6.44 17.80 -10.96
C LYS A 97 5.05 18.25 -11.41
N LYS A 98 4.93 19.54 -11.61
CA LYS A 98 3.81 20.17 -12.32
C LYS A 98 4.00 20.00 -13.82
N ASP A 99 3.46 18.96 -14.42
CA ASP A 99 3.05 19.00 -15.82
C ASP A 99 1.59 18.58 -15.86
N ALA A 100 0.74 19.55 -15.54
CA ALA A 100 -0.65 19.40 -15.24
C ALA A 100 -1.48 20.20 -16.23
N THR A 101 -2.07 19.53 -17.21
CA THR A 101 -3.01 20.15 -18.14
C THR A 101 -4.36 19.42 -18.27
N THR A 102 -4.63 18.43 -17.42
CA THR A 102 -5.90 17.68 -17.41
C THR A 102 -6.40 17.41 -16.00
N ASP A 103 -7.70 17.15 -15.83
CA ASP A 103 -8.33 16.74 -14.54
C ASP A 103 -7.70 15.48 -13.90
N ASP A 104 -6.79 14.80 -14.60
CA ASP A 104 -5.93 13.72 -14.09
C ASP A 104 -4.68 14.22 -13.34
N ASP A 105 -4.56 15.52 -13.12
CA ASP A 105 -3.37 16.21 -12.60
C ASP A 105 -3.20 16.19 -11.09
N ILE A 106 -3.92 15.31 -10.41
CA ILE A 106 -3.69 15.09 -8.99
C ILE A 106 -2.32 14.44 -8.83
N LEU A 107 -1.42 15.12 -8.11
CA LEU A 107 -0.12 14.59 -7.71
C LEU A 107 -0.33 13.22 -7.04
N TRP A 108 0.17 12.19 -7.68
CA TRP A 108 0.11 10.85 -7.14
C TRP A 108 1.27 10.66 -6.14
N PRO A 109 1.03 10.63 -4.84
CA PRO A 109 2.08 10.44 -3.86
C PRO A 109 2.45 8.95 -3.76
N MET A 110 2.73 8.33 -4.90
CA MET A 110 3.12 6.92 -5.03
C MET A 110 4.38 6.79 -5.85
N ALA A 111 5.26 5.87 -5.49
CA ALA A 111 6.41 5.48 -6.29
C ALA A 111 6.64 3.97 -6.23
N TRP A 112 7.14 3.40 -7.31
CA TRP A 112 7.60 2.02 -7.38
C TRP A 112 9.11 1.96 -7.51
N LEU A 113 9.76 1.34 -6.54
CA LEU A 113 11.17 0.99 -6.58
C LEU A 113 11.28 -0.44 -7.12
N ASP A 114 11.69 -0.56 -8.39
CA ASP A 114 11.76 -1.84 -9.09
C ASP A 114 13.03 -2.61 -8.72
N VAL A 115 12.85 -3.71 -8.03
CA VAL A 115 13.89 -4.66 -7.61
C VAL A 115 13.90 -5.84 -8.58
N ALA A 116 14.09 -5.55 -9.88
CA ALA A 116 14.03 -6.56 -10.94
C ALA A 116 15.08 -7.68 -10.81
N HIS A 117 16.19 -7.42 -10.11
CA HIS A 117 17.25 -8.41 -9.83
C HIS A 117 16.99 -9.25 -8.58
N GLY A 118 15.98 -8.89 -7.77
CA GLY A 118 15.63 -9.64 -6.57
C GLY A 118 15.04 -11.00 -6.90
N THR A 119 15.32 -11.97 -6.05
CA THR A 119 14.76 -13.32 -6.15
C THR A 119 13.95 -13.65 -4.91
N GLU A 120 12.78 -14.24 -5.13
CA GLU A 120 11.98 -14.77 -4.02
C GLU A 120 12.57 -16.09 -3.52
N ASP A 121 12.62 -16.28 -2.21
CA ASP A 121 12.86 -17.55 -1.56
C ASP A 121 11.58 -18.09 -0.95
N SER A 122 11.39 -19.41 -1.04
CA SER A 122 10.22 -20.10 -0.52
C SER A 122 10.63 -21.23 0.41
N GLN A 123 10.23 -21.17 1.68
CA GLN A 123 10.37 -22.28 2.60
C GLN A 123 9.02 -22.55 3.28
N GLY A 124 8.54 -23.77 3.15
CA GLY A 124 7.21 -24.14 3.63
C GLY A 124 6.10 -23.37 2.90
N HIS A 125 5.30 -22.63 3.66
CA HIS A 125 4.19 -21.84 3.11
C HIS A 125 4.47 -20.32 3.06
N GLY A 126 5.73 -19.90 3.27
CA GLY A 126 6.10 -18.50 3.31
C GLY A 126 7.06 -18.12 2.19
N TYR A 127 7.06 -16.83 1.84
CA TYR A 127 7.95 -16.21 0.85
C TYR A 127 8.67 -15.03 1.48
N ASP A 128 9.93 -14.83 1.06
CA ASP A 128 10.70 -13.63 1.34
C ASP A 128 11.58 -13.24 0.16
N ASN A 129 12.10 -12.03 0.17
CA ASN A 129 13.00 -11.46 -0.83
C ASN A 129 14.03 -10.59 -0.13
N SER A 130 15.26 -11.08 -0.06
CA SER A 130 16.35 -10.42 0.62
C SER A 130 16.67 -9.06 0.01
N SER A 131 16.69 -8.96 -1.32
CA SER A 131 16.98 -7.71 -2.03
C SER A 131 15.91 -6.63 -1.74
N GLU A 132 14.63 -7.01 -1.69
CA GLU A 132 13.58 -6.07 -1.30
C GLU A 132 13.76 -5.60 0.16
N ALA A 133 14.14 -6.50 1.06
CA ALA A 133 14.35 -6.14 2.46
C ALA A 133 15.54 -5.18 2.65
N ASP A 134 16.59 -5.27 1.82
CA ASP A 134 17.71 -4.32 1.81
C ASP A 134 17.24 -2.95 1.32
N VAL A 135 16.46 -2.89 0.24
CA VAL A 135 15.88 -1.64 -0.28
C VAL A 135 14.93 -0.99 0.72
N VAL A 136 14.11 -1.77 1.41
CA VAL A 136 13.26 -1.28 2.51
C VAL A 136 14.11 -0.63 3.59
N PHE A 137 15.20 -1.27 3.99
CA PHE A 137 16.11 -0.74 5.00
C PHE A 137 16.70 0.60 4.58
N ASP A 138 17.24 0.70 3.36
CA ASP A 138 17.83 1.93 2.84
C ASP A 138 16.81 3.06 2.72
N LEU A 139 15.58 2.75 2.27
CA LEU A 139 14.51 3.74 2.17
C LEU A 139 14.07 4.24 3.56
N VAL A 140 13.93 3.36 4.54
CA VAL A 140 13.58 3.75 5.92
C VAL A 140 14.65 4.67 6.51
N LEU A 141 15.93 4.34 6.35
CA LEU A 141 17.03 5.18 6.78
C LEU A 141 16.92 6.57 6.15
N ARG A 142 16.72 6.61 4.84
CA ARG A 142 16.64 7.89 4.12
C ARG A 142 15.43 8.72 4.54
N LEU A 143 14.28 8.10 4.80
CA LEU A 143 13.10 8.81 5.31
C LEU A 143 13.36 9.45 6.68
N ILE A 144 14.07 8.75 7.56
CA ILE A 144 14.45 9.27 8.87
C ILE A 144 15.47 10.41 8.72
N ASP A 145 16.46 10.27 7.84
CA ASP A 145 17.47 11.31 7.58
C ASP A 145 16.85 12.64 7.10
N ILE A 146 15.73 12.60 6.38
CA ILE A 146 15.02 13.79 5.91
C ILE A 146 13.98 14.31 6.91
N GLY A 147 13.85 13.71 8.09
CA GLY A 147 13.06 14.22 9.20
C GLY A 147 11.74 13.49 9.49
N TYR A 148 11.44 12.36 8.83
CA TYR A 148 10.33 11.52 9.28
C TYR A 148 10.67 10.83 10.60
N LYS A 149 9.73 10.83 11.52
CA LYS A 149 9.84 10.03 12.75
C LYS A 149 9.64 8.55 12.41
N ALA A 150 10.32 7.67 13.12
CA ALA A 150 10.14 6.23 12.94
C ALA A 150 8.67 5.78 13.07
N THR A 151 7.90 6.41 13.97
CA THR A 151 6.45 6.17 14.15
C THR A 151 5.57 6.63 13.00
N GLU A 152 6.09 7.48 12.12
CA GLU A 152 5.37 7.99 10.95
C GLU A 152 5.54 7.07 9.73
N ILE A 153 6.40 6.05 9.84
CA ILE A 153 6.72 5.10 8.78
C ILE A 153 6.16 3.72 9.13
N ALA A 154 5.42 3.14 8.20
CA ALA A 154 5.03 1.74 8.27
C ALA A 154 5.58 0.95 7.09
N VAL A 155 6.04 -0.27 7.37
CA VAL A 155 6.41 -1.26 6.36
C VAL A 155 5.40 -2.39 6.38
N ILE A 156 4.79 -2.66 5.25
CA ILE A 156 3.74 -3.68 5.10
C ILE A 156 4.22 -4.72 4.10
N SER A 157 4.06 -6.00 4.45
CA SER A 157 4.21 -7.10 3.49
C SER A 157 3.11 -8.13 3.67
N PRO A 158 2.62 -8.74 2.58
CA PRO A 158 1.64 -9.82 2.67
C PRO A 158 2.22 -11.14 3.23
N TYR A 159 3.54 -11.22 3.39
CA TYR A 159 4.25 -12.43 3.79
C TYR A 159 4.95 -12.26 5.14
N LEU A 160 4.59 -13.11 6.13
CA LEU A 160 5.17 -13.04 7.47
C LEU A 160 6.69 -13.28 7.50
N ARG A 161 7.21 -14.11 6.59
CA ARG A 161 8.67 -14.31 6.47
C ARG A 161 9.36 -13.00 6.10
N GLN A 162 8.82 -12.27 5.14
CA GLN A 162 9.34 -10.95 4.76
C GLN A 162 9.24 -9.94 5.90
N VAL A 163 8.12 -9.92 6.61
CA VAL A 163 7.96 -9.07 7.81
C VAL A 163 9.06 -9.34 8.83
N ASN A 164 9.33 -10.61 9.13
CA ASN A 164 10.37 -10.99 10.08
C ASN A 164 11.79 -10.66 9.56
N MET A 165 12.05 -10.89 8.28
CA MET A 165 13.33 -10.52 7.65
C MET A 165 13.59 -9.03 7.75
N ILE A 166 12.60 -8.19 7.42
CA ILE A 166 12.70 -6.74 7.52
C ILE A 166 12.93 -6.30 8.97
N ARG A 167 12.20 -6.87 9.94
CA ARG A 167 12.42 -6.58 11.37
C ARG A 167 13.84 -6.86 11.81
N VAL A 168 14.38 -8.03 11.43
CA VAL A 168 15.77 -8.39 11.75
C VAL A 168 16.75 -7.39 11.15
N ARG A 169 16.52 -6.92 9.91
CA ARG A 169 17.39 -5.92 9.27
C ARG A 169 17.36 -4.57 9.99
N LEU A 170 16.17 -4.10 10.33
CA LEU A 170 15.97 -2.82 11.03
C LEU A 170 16.53 -2.85 12.46
N SER A 171 16.61 -4.03 13.08
CA SER A 171 17.11 -4.21 14.46
C SER A 171 18.61 -4.51 14.54
N ARG A 172 19.37 -4.45 13.42
CA ARG A 172 20.82 -4.78 13.46
C ARG A 172 21.61 -3.78 14.31
N PRO A 173 22.41 -4.27 15.29
CA PRO A 173 23.29 -3.42 16.09
C PRO A 173 24.30 -2.65 15.21
N GLY A 174 24.64 -1.43 15.59
CA GLY A 174 25.63 -0.61 14.90
C GLY A 174 25.13 0.18 13.69
N THR A 175 23.83 0.10 13.38
CA THR A 175 23.21 0.99 12.40
C THR A 175 22.81 2.31 13.07
N LYS A 176 22.86 3.43 12.32
CA LYS A 176 22.33 4.73 12.80
C LYS A 176 20.89 4.60 13.34
N LEU A 177 20.12 3.65 12.82
CA LEU A 177 18.78 3.32 13.27
C LEU A 177 18.73 2.87 14.73
N VAL A 178 19.65 2.01 15.18
CA VAL A 178 19.68 1.53 16.58
C VAL A 178 19.98 2.68 17.53
N THR A 179 20.83 3.61 17.15
CA THR A 179 21.12 4.81 17.94
C THR A 179 19.91 5.74 18.02
N ILE A 180 19.16 5.86 16.93
CA ILE A 180 17.95 6.69 16.86
C ILE A 180 16.75 5.99 17.53
N LEU A 181 16.66 4.65 17.42
CA LEU A 181 15.55 3.84 17.98
C LEU A 181 15.69 3.59 19.48
N HIS A 182 16.84 3.87 20.09
CA HIS A 182 17.04 3.69 21.53
C HIS A 182 16.13 4.56 22.41
N ASP A 183 15.52 5.60 21.81
CA ASP A 183 14.57 6.49 22.48
C ASP A 183 13.10 6.20 22.12
N SER A 184 12.69 4.94 22.11
CA SER A 184 11.29 4.49 22.22
C SER A 184 10.35 4.52 21.01
N LEU A 185 10.82 4.67 19.76
CA LEU A 185 9.87 4.80 18.66
C LEU A 185 10.26 3.91 17.44
N GLU A 186 9.73 2.70 17.41
CA GLU A 186 10.00 1.72 16.35
C GLU A 186 9.20 1.99 15.06
N VAL A 187 9.85 1.79 13.90
CA VAL A 187 9.15 1.67 12.62
C VAL A 187 8.15 0.52 12.69
N ARG A 188 6.90 0.77 12.32
CA ARG A 188 5.88 -0.28 12.33
C ARG A 188 6.09 -1.25 11.16
N VAL A 189 6.51 -2.46 11.44
CA VAL A 189 6.62 -3.53 10.43
C VAL A 189 5.55 -4.59 10.68
N GLY A 190 4.71 -4.89 9.66
CA GLY A 190 3.61 -5.82 9.87
C GLY A 190 3.01 -6.40 8.60
N SER A 191 2.12 -7.38 8.76
CA SER A 191 1.28 -7.84 7.68
C SER A 191 0.14 -6.84 7.42
N VAL A 192 -0.52 -6.98 6.28
CA VAL A 192 -1.70 -6.16 5.92
C VAL A 192 -2.77 -6.24 7.02
N ASP A 193 -3.04 -7.45 7.51
CA ASP A 193 -4.06 -7.67 8.54
C ASP A 193 -3.66 -7.02 9.88
N ALA A 194 -2.36 -7.03 10.24
CA ALA A 194 -1.84 -6.42 11.47
C ALA A 194 -1.84 -4.88 11.44
N THR A 195 -1.99 -4.27 10.27
CA THR A 195 -2.06 -2.81 10.12
C THR A 195 -3.49 -2.30 9.95
N GLN A 196 -4.48 -3.19 10.00
CA GLN A 196 -5.88 -2.78 9.89
C GLN A 196 -6.26 -1.83 11.04
N GLY A 197 -6.93 -0.74 10.70
CA GLY A 197 -7.30 0.32 11.65
C GLY A 197 -6.23 1.38 11.92
N LEU A 198 -4.97 1.10 11.57
CA LEU A 198 -3.87 2.04 11.70
C LEU A 198 -3.74 2.94 10.46
N GLU A 199 -3.02 4.05 10.62
CA GLU A 199 -2.71 4.97 9.52
C GLU A 199 -1.37 5.66 9.76
N PHE A 200 -0.62 5.92 8.69
CA PHE A 200 0.74 6.45 8.76
C PHE A 200 0.96 7.51 7.68
N PRO A 201 1.73 8.58 7.95
CA PRO A 201 2.14 9.53 6.93
C PRO A 201 2.80 8.85 5.72
N CYS A 202 3.71 7.91 5.95
CA CYS A 202 4.42 7.18 4.91
C CYS A 202 4.25 5.66 5.06
N VAL A 203 3.92 4.98 3.97
CA VAL A 203 3.82 3.52 3.93
C VAL A 203 4.75 2.96 2.86
N ILE A 204 5.49 1.93 3.21
CA ILE A 204 6.34 1.15 2.31
C ILE A 204 5.73 -0.25 2.19
N MET A 205 5.46 -0.70 0.97
CA MET A 205 4.88 -2.00 0.70
C MET A 205 5.89 -2.88 -0.06
N SER A 206 6.38 -3.95 0.60
CA SER A 206 7.24 -4.97 -0.01
C SER A 206 6.38 -6.10 -0.59
N THR A 207 6.47 -6.34 -1.90
CA THR A 207 5.59 -7.25 -2.64
C THR A 207 6.12 -8.68 -2.72
N VAL A 208 7.43 -8.86 -2.60
CA VAL A 208 8.17 -10.13 -2.49
C VAL A 208 8.22 -10.95 -3.78
N ARG A 209 7.10 -11.09 -4.47
CA ARG A 209 6.94 -12.03 -5.57
C ARG A 209 7.60 -11.58 -6.85
N THR A 210 8.36 -12.51 -7.47
CA THR A 210 9.08 -12.27 -8.72
C THR A 210 8.56 -13.12 -9.88
N VAL A 211 7.65 -14.06 -9.60
CA VAL A 211 7.07 -14.95 -10.61
C VAL A 211 5.59 -14.65 -10.82
N HIS A 212 5.21 -14.44 -12.08
CA HIS A 212 3.86 -14.05 -12.49
C HIS A 212 2.71 -14.96 -12.06
N GLN A 213 2.96 -16.25 -11.91
CA GLN A 213 1.87 -17.24 -11.82
C GLN A 213 1.30 -17.42 -10.42
N ALA A 214 1.94 -16.90 -9.39
CA ALA A 214 1.58 -17.18 -8.02
C ALA A 214 1.48 -15.90 -7.19
N LEU A 215 0.48 -15.07 -7.44
CA LEU A 215 0.25 -13.81 -6.75
C LEU A 215 -0.97 -13.88 -5.81
N PRO A 216 -0.92 -14.67 -4.71
CA PRO A 216 -2.10 -14.81 -3.82
C PRO A 216 -2.55 -13.47 -3.25
N PHE A 217 -1.61 -12.56 -2.98
CA PHE A 217 -1.89 -11.23 -2.47
C PHE A 217 -2.56 -10.33 -3.51
N VAL A 218 -2.06 -10.35 -4.75
CA VAL A 218 -2.62 -9.55 -5.86
C VAL A 218 -4.06 -9.95 -6.18
N LYS A 219 -4.46 -11.17 -5.82
CA LYS A 219 -5.82 -11.68 -6.06
C LYS A 219 -6.87 -11.13 -5.08
N ASP A 220 -6.44 -10.56 -3.96
CA ASP A 220 -7.34 -10.03 -2.93
C ASP A 220 -7.39 -8.50 -2.98
N LEU A 221 -8.34 -7.98 -3.74
CA LEU A 221 -8.53 -6.54 -3.91
C LEU A 221 -8.89 -5.83 -2.59
N ARG A 222 -9.52 -6.53 -1.64
CA ARG A 222 -9.84 -5.97 -0.32
C ARG A 222 -8.57 -5.75 0.50
N ARG A 223 -7.63 -6.71 0.50
CA ARG A 223 -6.33 -6.57 1.16
C ARG A 223 -5.47 -5.50 0.49
N THR A 224 -5.47 -5.46 -0.84
CA THR A 224 -4.84 -4.38 -1.60
C THR A 224 -5.38 -3.01 -1.17
N ASN A 225 -6.70 -2.86 -1.10
CA ASN A 225 -7.35 -1.62 -0.65
C ASN A 225 -6.94 -1.23 0.78
N VAL A 226 -6.93 -2.20 1.70
CA VAL A 226 -6.50 -1.92 3.08
C VAL A 226 -5.05 -1.45 3.11
N SER A 227 -4.14 -2.08 2.36
CA SER A 227 -2.73 -1.69 2.32
C SER A 227 -2.56 -0.25 1.83
N PHE A 228 -3.24 0.11 0.74
CA PHE A 228 -3.12 1.44 0.13
C PHE A 228 -3.70 2.53 1.02
N THR A 229 -4.84 2.25 1.66
CA THR A 229 -5.51 3.21 2.54
C THR A 229 -4.87 3.33 3.93
N ARG A 230 -3.72 2.71 4.18
CA ARG A 230 -2.90 2.97 5.39
C ARG A 230 -2.06 4.23 5.25
N ALA A 231 -1.68 4.60 4.02
CA ALA A 231 -0.90 5.80 3.75
C ALA A 231 -1.75 7.06 3.82
N LYS A 232 -1.21 8.11 4.43
CA LYS A 232 -1.84 9.45 4.48
C LYS A 232 -1.26 10.35 3.39
N ALA A 233 0.06 10.41 3.25
CA ALA A 233 0.76 11.34 2.39
C ALA A 233 1.64 10.68 1.32
N ALA A 234 2.22 9.49 1.58
CA ALA A 234 3.09 8.82 0.62
C ALA A 234 2.99 7.28 0.69
N LEU A 235 3.07 6.63 -0.47
CA LEU A 235 3.07 5.18 -0.60
C LEU A 235 4.18 4.73 -1.55
N PHE A 236 5.08 3.91 -1.06
CA PHE A 236 6.15 3.29 -1.83
C PHE A 236 5.87 1.81 -2.03
N PHE A 237 5.99 1.36 -3.26
CA PHE A 237 6.05 -0.06 -3.58
C PHE A 237 7.51 -0.48 -3.79
N ILE A 238 7.90 -1.59 -3.22
CA ILE A 238 9.21 -2.21 -3.42
C ILE A 238 8.96 -3.62 -3.92
N GLY A 239 9.52 -3.96 -5.10
CA GLY A 239 9.37 -5.28 -5.67
C GLY A 239 9.56 -5.34 -7.17
N HIS A 240 9.41 -6.53 -7.72
CA HIS A 240 9.58 -6.77 -9.15
C HIS A 240 8.37 -6.25 -9.94
N PHE A 241 8.51 -5.07 -10.54
CA PHE A 241 7.43 -4.35 -11.21
C PHE A 241 6.74 -5.19 -12.30
N GLU A 242 7.53 -5.78 -13.21
CA GLU A 242 6.98 -6.57 -14.32
C GLU A 242 6.22 -7.81 -13.83
N ALA A 243 6.66 -8.45 -12.76
CA ALA A 243 5.98 -9.61 -12.19
C ALA A 243 4.59 -9.26 -11.64
N ILE A 244 4.41 -8.07 -11.09
CA ILE A 244 3.18 -7.64 -10.43
C ILE A 244 2.23 -6.94 -11.41
N CYS A 245 2.76 -6.06 -12.27
CA CYS A 245 1.95 -5.07 -12.99
C CYS A 245 1.81 -5.33 -14.50
N SER A 246 2.67 -6.16 -15.13
CA SER A 246 2.74 -6.18 -16.60
C SER A 246 1.65 -7.00 -17.27
N ARG A 247 1.03 -7.96 -16.59
CA ARG A 247 0.10 -8.90 -17.21
C ARG A 247 -1.22 -8.99 -16.47
N ILE A 248 -2.31 -9.03 -17.26
CA ILE A 248 -3.64 -9.36 -16.76
C ILE A 248 -3.77 -10.89 -16.71
N HIS A 249 -4.11 -11.40 -15.54
CA HIS A 249 -4.28 -12.84 -15.33
C HIS A 249 -5.57 -13.33 -15.98
N LYS A 250 -5.44 -14.27 -16.91
CA LYS A 250 -6.59 -14.93 -17.57
C LYS A 250 -7.21 -15.95 -16.63
N SER A 251 -7.94 -15.53 -15.63
CA SER A 251 -8.67 -16.41 -14.72
C SER A 251 -10.15 -16.48 -15.09
N LYS A 252 -10.77 -17.68 -14.89
CA LYS A 252 -12.22 -17.81 -14.93
C LYS A 252 -12.89 -17.16 -13.71
N ASP A 253 -12.15 -17.06 -12.61
CA ASP A 253 -12.57 -16.35 -11.41
C ASP A 253 -12.51 -14.83 -11.67
N TRP A 254 -13.66 -14.19 -11.57
CA TRP A 254 -13.81 -12.78 -11.86
C TRP A 254 -13.08 -11.88 -10.84
N GLU A 255 -13.03 -12.30 -9.56
CA GLU A 255 -12.33 -11.53 -8.52
C GLU A 255 -10.83 -11.49 -8.79
N ILE A 256 -10.24 -12.62 -9.17
CA ILE A 256 -8.83 -12.71 -9.55
C ILE A 256 -8.54 -11.85 -10.78
N ARG A 257 -9.41 -11.89 -11.79
CA ARG A 257 -9.25 -11.10 -12.99
C ARG A 257 -9.33 -9.61 -12.69
N GLN A 258 -10.36 -9.19 -11.93
CA GLN A 258 -10.54 -7.79 -11.53
C GLN A 258 -9.35 -7.26 -10.72
N ALA A 259 -8.83 -8.05 -9.78
CA ALA A 259 -7.66 -7.68 -9.00
C ALA A 259 -6.40 -7.53 -9.89
N SER A 260 -6.23 -8.44 -10.84
CA SER A 260 -5.12 -8.35 -11.81
C SER A 260 -5.23 -7.14 -12.73
N GLU A 261 -6.43 -6.82 -13.20
CA GLU A 261 -6.70 -5.60 -13.98
C GLU A 261 -6.39 -4.33 -13.17
N ALA A 262 -6.69 -4.35 -11.87
CA ALA A 262 -6.39 -3.23 -10.97
C ALA A 262 -4.89 -2.97 -10.83
N TRP A 263 -4.09 -4.02 -10.65
CA TRP A 263 -2.63 -3.89 -10.57
C TRP A 263 -2.01 -3.50 -11.91
N HIS A 264 -2.54 -4.02 -13.02
CA HIS A 264 -2.09 -3.62 -14.36
C HIS A 264 -2.40 -2.15 -14.63
N TRP A 265 -3.59 -1.68 -14.28
CA TRP A 265 -3.97 -0.27 -14.36
C TRP A 265 -3.04 0.62 -13.51
N LEU A 266 -2.76 0.23 -12.25
CA LEU A 266 -1.82 0.96 -11.39
C LEU A 266 -0.44 1.06 -12.04
N GLY A 267 0.08 -0.07 -12.54
CA GLY A 267 1.38 -0.11 -13.20
C GLY A 267 1.45 0.78 -14.42
N HIS A 268 0.40 0.79 -15.26
CA HIS A 268 0.31 1.69 -16.41
C HIS A 268 0.36 3.16 -15.96
N HIS A 269 -0.40 3.54 -14.93
CA HIS A 269 -0.43 4.90 -14.42
C HIS A 269 0.91 5.34 -13.84
N LEU A 270 1.57 4.48 -13.06
CA LEU A 270 2.89 4.79 -12.52
C LEU A 270 3.94 4.94 -13.62
N LYS A 271 3.92 4.08 -14.67
CA LYS A 271 4.82 4.21 -15.83
C LYS A 271 4.59 5.51 -16.59
N THR A 272 3.35 5.82 -16.93
CA THR A 272 2.98 7.04 -17.67
C THR A 272 3.44 8.31 -16.94
N ARG A 273 3.42 8.29 -15.62
CA ARG A 273 3.85 9.41 -14.76
C ARG A 273 5.32 9.36 -14.38
N GLN A 274 6.09 8.43 -14.95
CA GLN A 274 7.52 8.25 -14.64
C GLN A 274 7.80 8.01 -13.14
N GLN A 275 6.90 7.30 -12.46
CA GLN A 275 6.99 6.98 -11.02
C GLN A 275 7.48 5.55 -10.76
N VAL A 276 8.05 4.89 -11.77
CA VAL A 276 8.71 3.59 -11.65
C VAL A 276 10.22 3.81 -11.80
N PHE A 277 10.97 3.46 -10.78
CA PHE A 277 12.41 3.71 -10.70
C PHE A 277 13.15 2.41 -10.52
N GLY A 278 14.19 2.18 -11.35
CA GLY A 278 15.13 1.08 -11.11
C GLY A 278 15.85 1.30 -9.78
N CYS A 279 15.85 0.29 -8.91
CA CYS A 279 16.33 0.46 -7.55
C CYS A 279 17.86 0.46 -7.47
N THR A 280 18.44 1.62 -7.19
CA THR A 280 19.85 1.80 -6.80
C THR A 280 19.92 2.74 -5.59
N PRO A 281 20.98 2.69 -4.78
CA PRO A 281 21.15 3.62 -3.66
C PRO A 281 21.11 5.08 -4.10
N HIS A 282 21.62 5.40 -5.28
CA HIS A 282 21.57 6.75 -5.86
C HIS A 282 20.14 7.19 -6.14
N VAL A 283 19.30 6.31 -6.70
CA VAL A 283 17.88 6.59 -6.98
C VAL A 283 17.13 6.88 -5.69
N ILE A 284 17.34 6.10 -4.63
CA ILE A 284 16.68 6.34 -3.33
C ILE A 284 17.03 7.73 -2.80
N ARG A 285 18.30 8.12 -2.88
CA ARG A 285 18.75 9.46 -2.44
C ARG A 285 18.16 10.59 -3.28
N SER A 286 18.00 10.40 -4.58
CA SER A 286 17.44 11.42 -5.48
C SER A 286 15.92 11.58 -5.33
N LEU A 287 15.20 10.49 -5.04
CA LEU A 287 13.75 10.51 -4.83
C LEU A 287 13.33 11.22 -3.56
N VAL A 288 14.16 11.09 -2.52
CA VAL A 288 13.84 11.53 -1.17
C VAL A 288 14.83 12.62 -0.80
N ARG A 289 14.53 13.88 -1.15
CA ARG A 289 15.39 15.05 -0.89
C ARG A 289 14.94 15.79 0.37
N SER A 290 15.90 16.37 1.09
CA SER A 290 15.61 17.33 2.15
C SER A 290 14.98 18.60 1.57
N PRO A 291 13.95 19.19 2.20
CA PRO A 291 13.33 20.44 1.73
C PRO A 291 14.26 21.67 1.83
N GLU A 292 15.31 21.61 2.61
CA GLU A 292 16.32 22.64 2.70
C GLU A 292 17.55 22.22 1.90
N GLY A 293 17.93 23.05 0.93
CA GLY A 293 19.20 22.90 0.19
C GLY A 293 20.41 22.96 1.10
N GLY A 294 20.54 21.96 1.97
CA GLY A 294 21.69 21.76 2.84
C GLY A 294 22.86 21.25 2.02
N THR A 295 23.89 22.06 1.96
CA THR A 295 25.22 21.78 1.48
C THR A 295 25.61 20.32 1.74
N GLN A 296 25.94 19.64 0.66
CA GLN A 296 26.64 18.37 0.64
C GLN A 296 27.81 18.43 1.63
N VAL A 297 27.74 17.66 2.70
CA VAL A 297 28.96 17.27 3.44
C VAL A 297 29.44 16.01 2.74
N ASP A 298 30.39 16.18 1.84
CA ASP A 298 31.19 15.10 1.31
C ASP A 298 31.93 14.49 2.51
N CYS A 299 31.58 13.28 2.88
CA CYS A 299 32.38 12.43 3.72
C CYS A 299 33.17 11.50 2.79
N ASP A 300 34.45 11.80 2.66
CA ASP A 300 35.49 10.92 2.12
C ASP A 300 35.55 9.56 2.85
#